data_c83b7cc4f4c39aefe6800a164208baaf
#
_entry.id   c83b7cc4f4c39aefe6800a164208baaf
#
_cell.length_a   1.000
_cell.length_b   1.000
_cell.length_c   1.000
_cell.angle_alpha   90.00
_cell.angle_beta   90.00
_cell.angle_gamma   90.00
#
_symmetry.space_group_name_H-M   'P 1'
#
loop_
_entity.id
_entity.type
_entity.pdbx_description
1 polymer ?
#
loop_
_entity_poly.entity_id
_entity_poly.type
_entity_poly.pdbx_seq_one_letter_code
_entity_poly.pdbx_strand_id
1 'polypeptide(L)'
;VIGYVAAFPIPEVIRGLNAFTLGAQFANPDVEVRVIWTNTWYDPVKEREAAIALLDAGADILAQHQDTTEPPKAAKERGAYSIGYDADMRKFVGDTVLVSPVWNWGPYYTETIQAAIDGTWETHEFWGGLKEGTVKLSEFSPFVPEDVRSDVDDMRKMIESGTWDVFTGPIYDQDGKLVVKDGEKMSDGDMLSMSFLVDGVIGSIN
;
A
#
# COMPACT_ATOMS: atom_id res chain seq x y z
N VAL A 1 -13.02 9.53 -4.27
CA VAL A 1 -11.70 10.09 -3.93
C VAL A 1 -11.10 9.29 -2.77
N ILE A 2 -9.86 8.85 -2.90
CA ILE A 2 -9.15 8.17 -1.82
C ILE A 2 -8.18 9.15 -1.15
N GLY A 3 -8.21 9.24 0.18
CA GLY A 3 -7.22 9.94 0.97
C GLY A 3 -6.11 9.00 1.41
N TYR A 4 -4.85 9.40 1.27
CA TYR A 4 -3.69 8.60 1.68
C TYR A 4 -2.86 9.36 2.72
N VAL A 5 -2.80 8.86 3.93
CA VAL A 5 -1.97 9.41 5.01
C VAL A 5 -0.61 8.75 4.94
N ALA A 6 0.42 9.52 4.59
CA ALA A 6 1.77 9.03 4.33
C ALA A 6 2.78 9.54 5.35
N ALA A 7 3.78 8.73 5.68
CA ALA A 7 4.82 9.09 6.64
C ALA A 7 5.83 10.10 6.05
N PHE A 8 6.84 9.61 5.36
CA PHE A 8 7.89 10.45 4.76
C PHE A 8 7.92 10.30 3.24
N PRO A 9 8.26 11.35 2.47
CA PRO A 9 8.42 11.27 1.02
C PRO A 9 9.75 10.60 0.63
N ILE A 10 9.93 9.36 1.04
CA ILE A 10 11.09 8.51 0.72
C ILE A 10 10.68 7.38 -0.23
N PRO A 11 11.62 6.76 -0.97
CA PRO A 11 11.31 5.77 -2.00
C PRO A 11 10.39 4.62 -1.55
N GLU A 12 10.53 4.16 -0.31
CA GLU A 12 9.67 3.11 0.26
C GLU A 12 8.20 3.54 0.30
N VAL A 13 7.91 4.71 0.86
CA VAL A 13 6.54 5.22 1.01
C VAL A 13 5.96 5.67 -0.33
N ILE A 14 6.78 6.35 -1.15
CA ILE A 14 6.40 6.77 -2.51
C ILE A 14 6.02 5.56 -3.36
N ARG A 15 6.82 4.49 -3.32
CA ARG A 15 6.53 3.25 -4.04
C ARG A 15 5.21 2.62 -3.58
N GLY A 16 4.96 2.58 -2.27
CA GLY A 16 3.70 2.09 -1.71
C GLY A 16 2.50 2.89 -2.18
N LEU A 17 2.57 4.22 -2.10
CA LEU A 17 1.53 5.13 -2.59
C LEU A 17 1.29 4.98 -4.10
N ASN A 18 2.36 4.93 -4.89
CA ASN A 18 2.26 4.78 -6.35
C ASN A 18 1.65 3.43 -6.73
N ALA A 19 2.09 2.33 -6.11
CA ALA A 19 1.52 1.00 -6.34
C ALA A 19 0.03 0.95 -5.97
N PHE A 20 -0.34 1.55 -4.84
CA PHE A 20 -1.73 1.67 -4.41
C PHE A 20 -2.58 2.45 -5.44
N THR A 21 -2.07 3.59 -5.92
CA THR A 21 -2.75 4.43 -6.91
C THR A 21 -2.94 3.69 -8.24
N LEU A 22 -1.89 3.05 -8.76
CA LEU A 22 -1.97 2.27 -9.99
C LEU A 22 -2.95 1.10 -9.87
N GLY A 23 -2.96 0.42 -8.72
CA GLY A 23 -3.93 -0.65 -8.44
C GLY A 23 -5.36 -0.13 -8.36
N ALA A 24 -5.58 1.03 -7.75
CA ALA A 24 -6.90 1.66 -7.69
C ALA A 24 -7.38 2.12 -9.08
N GLN A 25 -6.48 2.68 -9.90
CA GLN A 25 -6.77 3.07 -11.29
C GLN A 25 -7.05 1.87 -12.20
N PHE A 26 -6.40 0.72 -11.94
CA PHE A 26 -6.72 -0.51 -12.65
C PHE A 26 -8.19 -0.91 -12.48
N ALA A 27 -8.76 -0.72 -11.29
CA ALA A 27 -10.16 -0.99 -11.01
C ALA A 27 -11.09 0.16 -11.43
N ASN A 28 -10.65 1.41 -11.27
CA ASN A 28 -11.39 2.62 -11.66
C ASN A 28 -10.43 3.68 -12.19
N PRO A 29 -10.31 3.84 -13.52
CA PRO A 29 -9.37 4.79 -14.14
C PRO A 29 -9.55 6.25 -13.73
N ASP A 30 -10.75 6.63 -13.25
CA ASP A 30 -11.07 7.99 -12.84
C ASP A 30 -10.78 8.27 -11.35
N VAL A 31 -10.16 7.32 -10.63
CA VAL A 31 -9.87 7.51 -9.21
C VAL A 31 -8.78 8.55 -8.99
N GLU A 32 -9.00 9.43 -8.01
CA GLU A 32 -8.01 10.36 -7.49
C GLU A 32 -7.52 9.87 -6.13
N VAL A 33 -6.20 9.86 -5.92
CA VAL A 33 -5.56 9.57 -4.63
C VAL A 33 -4.88 10.84 -4.10
N ARG A 34 -5.42 11.41 -3.01
CA ARG A 34 -4.89 12.63 -2.38
C ARG A 34 -3.99 12.28 -1.22
N VAL A 35 -2.74 12.71 -1.23
CA VAL A 35 -1.76 12.41 -0.19
C VAL A 35 -1.51 13.59 0.73
N ILE A 36 -1.41 13.30 2.04
CA ILE A 36 -0.87 14.23 3.05
C ILE A 36 0.29 13.53 3.77
N TRP A 37 1.45 14.19 3.79
CA TRP A 37 2.66 13.73 4.46
C TRP A 37 2.70 14.23 5.90
N THR A 38 2.81 13.32 6.87
CA THR A 38 2.90 13.67 8.30
C THR A 38 4.33 14.00 8.74
N ASN A 39 5.31 13.56 7.95
CA ASN A 39 6.75 13.64 8.27
C ASN A 39 7.08 12.97 9.62
N THR A 40 6.41 11.86 9.90
CA THR A 40 6.64 11.01 11.07
C THR A 40 6.18 9.58 10.77
N TRP A 41 6.79 8.59 11.44
CA TRP A 41 6.31 7.21 11.40
C TRP A 41 5.16 6.97 12.36
N TYR A 42 5.21 7.61 13.52
CA TYR A 42 4.26 7.42 14.61
C TYR A 42 3.98 8.76 15.31
N ASP A 43 2.84 9.35 15.01
CA ASP A 43 2.31 10.53 15.70
C ASP A 43 0.77 10.51 15.59
N PRO A 44 0.08 9.94 16.60
CA PRO A 44 -1.38 9.80 16.54
C PRO A 44 -2.14 11.12 16.29
N VAL A 45 -1.59 12.24 16.74
CA VAL A 45 -2.23 13.55 16.56
C VAL A 45 -2.12 14.00 15.11
N LYS A 46 -0.91 14.01 14.55
CA LYS A 46 -0.68 14.41 13.15
C LYS A 46 -1.39 13.49 12.16
N GLU A 47 -1.35 12.18 12.41
CA GLU A 47 -2.02 11.20 11.56
C GLU A 47 -3.54 11.40 11.53
N ARG A 48 -4.13 11.68 12.71
CA ARG A 48 -5.55 11.99 12.81
C ARG A 48 -5.89 13.32 12.12
N GLU A 49 -5.09 14.36 12.30
CA GLU A 49 -5.29 15.66 11.64
C GLU A 49 -5.22 15.53 10.11
N ALA A 50 -4.22 14.81 9.59
CA ALA A 50 -4.10 14.51 8.16
C ALA A 50 -5.32 13.73 7.63
N ALA A 51 -5.76 12.71 8.36
CA ALA A 51 -6.94 11.93 8.02
C ALA A 51 -8.21 12.80 7.95
N ILE A 52 -8.43 13.65 8.95
CA ILE A 52 -9.58 14.57 8.97
C ILE A 52 -9.52 15.55 7.79
N ALA A 53 -8.34 16.12 7.50
CA ALA A 53 -8.18 17.03 6.38
C ALA A 53 -8.49 16.36 5.02
N LEU A 54 -8.10 15.10 4.83
CA LEU A 54 -8.45 14.33 3.63
C LEU A 54 -9.95 14.04 3.53
N LEU A 55 -10.60 13.69 4.63
CA LEU A 55 -12.05 13.48 4.69
C LEU A 55 -12.81 14.78 4.41
N ASP A 56 -12.38 15.90 5.00
CA ASP A 56 -12.97 17.23 4.74
C ASP A 56 -12.77 17.69 3.29
N ALA A 57 -11.69 17.20 2.64
CA ALA A 57 -11.45 17.39 1.20
C ALA A 57 -12.23 16.42 0.29
N GLY A 58 -13.12 15.60 0.85
CA GLY A 58 -14.03 14.74 0.11
C GLY A 58 -13.56 13.30 -0.11
N ALA A 59 -12.55 12.84 0.63
CA ALA A 59 -12.20 11.43 0.61
C ALA A 59 -13.32 10.58 1.24
N ASP A 60 -13.70 9.52 0.59
CA ASP A 60 -14.70 8.53 1.04
C ASP A 60 -14.05 7.22 1.50
N ILE A 61 -12.78 7.03 1.18
CA ILE A 61 -11.92 5.95 1.68
C ILE A 61 -10.60 6.57 2.16
N LEU A 62 -10.07 6.10 3.29
CA LEU A 62 -8.71 6.40 3.72
C LEU A 62 -7.80 5.19 3.60
N ALA A 63 -6.64 5.39 3.03
CA ALA A 63 -5.50 4.47 3.08
C ALA A 63 -4.34 5.13 3.83
N GLN A 64 -3.35 4.36 4.24
CA GLN A 64 -2.23 4.88 5.00
C GLN A 64 -0.92 4.12 4.78
N HIS A 65 0.18 4.80 5.07
CA HIS A 65 1.48 4.22 5.36
C HIS A 65 1.97 4.83 6.68
N GLN A 66 1.30 4.42 7.77
CA GLN A 66 1.47 4.96 9.13
C GLN A 66 1.32 3.84 10.15
N ASP A 67 1.90 4.02 11.33
CA ASP A 67 2.00 2.98 12.36
C ASP A 67 0.88 3.04 13.41
N THR A 68 -0.07 3.98 13.28
CA THR A 68 -1.20 4.05 14.21
C THR A 68 -2.54 3.70 13.57
N THR A 69 -3.52 3.46 14.41
CA THR A 69 -4.91 3.23 13.99
C THR A 69 -5.73 4.52 13.90
N GLU A 70 -5.12 5.70 14.01
CA GLU A 70 -5.85 6.96 14.02
C GLU A 70 -6.51 7.32 12.68
N PRO A 71 -5.87 7.11 11.51
CA PRO A 71 -6.55 7.33 10.24
C PRO A 71 -7.80 6.46 10.06
N PRO A 72 -7.78 5.12 10.29
CA PRO A 72 -8.98 4.29 10.25
C PRO A 72 -10.05 4.67 11.28
N LYS A 73 -9.67 5.12 12.49
CA LYS A 73 -10.63 5.61 13.48
C LYS A 73 -11.32 6.89 13.02
N ALA A 74 -10.55 7.84 12.46
CA ALA A 74 -11.10 9.06 11.90
C ALA A 74 -12.09 8.77 10.74
N ALA A 75 -11.75 7.83 9.85
CA ALA A 75 -12.65 7.37 8.79
C ALA A 75 -13.96 6.84 9.36
N LYS A 76 -13.87 5.93 10.33
CA LYS A 76 -15.04 5.35 11.01
C LYS A 76 -15.94 6.41 11.65
N GLU A 77 -15.38 7.38 12.35
CA GLU A 77 -16.13 8.47 12.99
C GLU A 77 -16.88 9.36 11.99
N ARG A 78 -16.35 9.46 10.78
CA ARG A 78 -16.95 10.24 9.67
C ARG A 78 -17.83 9.41 8.74
N GLY A 79 -18.04 8.11 9.03
CA GLY A 79 -18.82 7.20 8.21
C GLY A 79 -18.16 6.79 6.90
N ALA A 80 -16.84 6.96 6.79
CA ALA A 80 -16.04 6.51 5.68
C ALA A 80 -15.41 5.12 5.96
N TYR A 81 -14.90 4.49 4.91
CA TYR A 81 -14.15 3.24 5.00
C TYR A 81 -12.64 3.48 5.03
N SER A 82 -11.89 2.44 5.34
CA SER A 82 -10.43 2.52 5.30
C SER A 82 -9.76 1.21 4.86
N ILE A 83 -8.55 1.36 4.35
CA ILE A 83 -7.57 0.29 4.13
C ILE A 83 -6.52 0.44 5.23
N GLY A 84 -6.27 -0.63 5.99
CA GLY A 84 -5.24 -0.63 7.03
C GLY A 84 -3.83 -0.81 6.45
N TYR A 85 -2.84 -0.86 7.34
CA TYR A 85 -1.44 -1.06 6.98
C TYR A 85 -0.71 -1.86 8.08
N ASP A 86 0.29 -2.65 7.70
CA ASP A 86 1.20 -3.40 8.56
C ASP A 86 0.54 -4.57 9.34
N ALA A 87 -0.57 -4.32 9.97
CA ALA A 87 -1.31 -5.25 10.80
C ALA A 87 -2.79 -5.29 10.41
N ASP A 88 -3.49 -6.33 10.82
CA ASP A 88 -4.94 -6.41 10.67
C ASP A 88 -5.63 -5.37 11.57
N MET A 89 -5.75 -4.14 11.05
CA MET A 89 -6.33 -3.01 11.77
C MET A 89 -7.82 -3.16 12.04
N ARG A 90 -8.52 -4.06 11.35
CA ARG A 90 -9.92 -4.39 11.65
C ARG A 90 -10.10 -4.88 13.09
N LYS A 91 -9.12 -5.61 13.63
CA LYS A 91 -9.13 -6.09 15.03
C LYS A 91 -9.15 -4.96 16.06
N PHE A 92 -8.68 -3.78 15.71
CA PHE A 92 -8.58 -2.62 16.60
C PHE A 92 -9.68 -1.58 16.36
N VAL A 93 -10.16 -1.47 15.13
CA VAL A 93 -11.09 -0.40 14.69
C VAL A 93 -12.48 -0.95 14.37
N GLY A 94 -12.56 -2.16 13.81
CA GLY A 94 -13.80 -2.81 13.40
C GLY A 94 -13.97 -2.83 11.87
N ASP A 95 -15.17 -3.22 11.44
CA ASP A 95 -15.45 -3.62 10.06
C ASP A 95 -15.42 -2.49 9.02
N THR A 96 -15.29 -1.24 9.43
CA THR A 96 -15.03 -0.11 8.52
C THR A 96 -13.63 -0.15 7.91
N VAL A 97 -12.69 -0.93 8.48
CA VAL A 97 -11.44 -1.30 7.81
C VAL A 97 -11.74 -2.47 6.87
N LEU A 98 -11.65 -2.23 5.58
CA LEU A 98 -12.05 -3.21 4.56
C LEU A 98 -11.08 -4.38 4.46
N VAL A 99 -9.79 -4.09 4.49
CA VAL A 99 -8.67 -5.04 4.45
C VAL A 99 -7.40 -4.32 4.87
N SER A 100 -6.36 -5.05 5.26
CA SER A 100 -5.02 -4.50 5.50
C SER A 100 -3.98 -5.35 4.77
N PRO A 101 -3.04 -4.79 4.03
CA PRO A 101 -1.78 -5.46 3.74
C PRO A 101 -1.02 -5.67 5.06
N VAL A 102 -0.53 -6.89 5.26
CA VAL A 102 0.13 -7.29 6.51
C VAL A 102 1.44 -8.01 6.24
N TRP A 103 2.40 -7.81 7.13
CA TRP A 103 3.68 -8.50 7.07
C TRP A 103 3.59 -9.90 7.65
N ASN A 104 4.26 -10.86 7.02
CA ASN A 104 4.35 -12.25 7.46
C ASN A 104 5.83 -12.69 7.49
N TRP A 105 6.61 -12.08 8.39
CA TRP A 105 8.03 -12.35 8.54
C TRP A 105 8.36 -13.73 9.15
N GLY A 106 7.38 -14.42 9.74
CA GLY A 106 7.59 -15.68 10.44
C GLY A 106 8.35 -16.74 9.64
N PRO A 107 7.94 -17.07 8.40
CA PRO A 107 8.67 -18.05 7.57
C PRO A 107 10.13 -17.65 7.35
N TYR A 108 10.39 -16.41 6.95
CA TYR A 108 11.75 -15.91 6.72
C TYR A 108 12.63 -16.00 7.96
N TYR A 109 12.11 -15.59 9.13
CA TYR A 109 12.86 -15.69 10.38
C TYR A 109 13.15 -17.15 10.77
N THR A 110 12.18 -18.03 10.60
CA THR A 110 12.36 -19.46 10.89
C THR A 110 13.44 -20.07 10.01
N GLU A 111 13.42 -19.81 8.71
CA GLU A 111 14.39 -20.30 7.74
C GLU A 111 15.79 -19.73 8.03
N THR A 112 15.89 -18.43 8.28
CA THR A 112 17.17 -17.75 8.63
C THR A 112 17.78 -18.31 9.91
N ILE A 113 16.95 -18.51 10.96
CA ILE A 113 17.41 -19.08 12.23
C ILE A 113 17.87 -20.53 12.04
N GLN A 114 17.13 -21.33 11.26
CA GLN A 114 17.53 -22.71 10.98
C GLN A 114 18.86 -22.77 10.23
N ALA A 115 19.03 -21.93 9.20
CA ALA A 115 20.28 -21.84 8.45
C ALA A 115 21.47 -21.44 9.36
N ALA A 116 21.23 -20.54 10.31
CA ALA A 116 22.26 -20.16 11.30
C ALA A 116 22.62 -21.32 12.24
N ILE A 117 21.63 -22.12 12.67
CA ILE A 117 21.85 -23.32 13.50
C ILE A 117 22.66 -24.36 12.72
N ASP A 118 22.35 -24.56 11.45
CA ASP A 118 23.00 -25.54 10.56
C ASP A 118 24.38 -25.06 10.06
N GLY A 119 24.78 -23.82 10.37
CA GLY A 119 26.04 -23.23 9.92
C GLY A 119 26.08 -22.92 8.41
N THR A 120 24.95 -22.82 7.77
CA THR A 120 24.80 -22.56 6.33
C THR A 120 24.33 -21.14 6.01
N TRP A 121 24.08 -20.32 7.05
CA TRP A 121 23.60 -18.95 6.84
C TRP A 121 24.71 -18.09 6.20
N GLU A 122 24.33 -17.37 5.15
CA GLU A 122 25.14 -16.35 4.50
C GLU A 122 24.37 -15.02 4.45
N THR A 123 25.09 -13.90 4.50
CA THR A 123 24.47 -12.60 4.35
C THR A 123 23.95 -12.42 2.93
N HIS A 124 22.71 -11.99 2.79
CA HIS A 124 22.08 -11.74 1.49
C HIS A 124 21.02 -10.63 1.62
N GLU A 125 20.70 -10.02 0.49
CA GLU A 125 19.54 -9.14 0.39
C GLU A 125 18.27 -9.97 0.20
N PHE A 126 17.24 -9.67 0.99
CA PHE A 126 15.94 -10.31 0.87
C PHE A 126 14.94 -9.33 0.26
N TRP A 127 14.35 -9.72 -0.86
CA TRP A 127 13.32 -8.99 -1.58
C TRP A 127 12.13 -9.89 -1.82
N GLY A 128 11.18 -9.88 -0.89
CA GLY A 128 10.02 -10.78 -0.90
C GLY A 128 8.71 -10.01 -0.91
N GLY A 129 7.73 -10.55 -1.61
CA GLY A 129 6.39 -10.00 -1.74
C GLY A 129 5.29 -11.03 -1.45
N LEU A 130 4.21 -10.94 -2.20
CA LEU A 130 3.09 -11.89 -2.13
C LEU A 130 3.52 -13.31 -2.50
N LYS A 131 4.35 -13.44 -3.54
CA LYS A 131 4.84 -14.75 -4.03
C LYS A 131 5.65 -15.50 -2.97
N GLU A 132 6.53 -14.81 -2.26
CA GLU A 132 7.33 -15.38 -1.17
C GLU A 132 6.52 -15.51 0.14
N GLY A 133 5.29 -15.00 0.15
CA GLY A 133 4.40 -15.02 1.31
C GLY A 133 4.82 -14.09 2.44
N THR A 134 5.73 -13.14 2.18
CA THR A 134 6.18 -12.13 3.16
C THR A 134 5.13 -11.05 3.33
N VAL A 135 4.41 -10.72 2.28
CA VAL A 135 3.24 -9.82 2.30
C VAL A 135 1.99 -10.65 2.12
N LYS A 136 0.96 -10.33 2.87
CA LYS A 136 -0.38 -10.95 2.78
C LYS A 136 -1.45 -9.88 2.92
N LEU A 137 -2.69 -10.24 2.60
CA LEU A 137 -3.86 -9.49 3.01
C LEU A 137 -4.44 -10.09 4.30
N SER A 138 -4.93 -9.23 5.19
CA SER A 138 -5.78 -9.66 6.30
C SER A 138 -7.10 -10.25 5.79
N GLU A 139 -7.92 -10.80 6.67
CA GLU A 139 -9.29 -11.15 6.30
C GLU A 139 -10.07 -9.89 5.88
N PHE A 140 -10.89 -10.04 4.83
CA PHE A 140 -11.77 -8.98 4.40
C PHE A 140 -12.86 -8.67 5.43
N SER A 141 -13.20 -7.40 5.52
CA SER A 141 -14.41 -6.97 6.23
C SER A 141 -15.65 -7.61 5.60
N PRO A 142 -16.70 -7.93 6.41
CA PRO A 142 -17.99 -8.38 5.87
C PRO A 142 -18.66 -7.35 4.94
N PHE A 143 -18.22 -6.09 4.96
CA PHE A 143 -18.72 -5.05 4.04
C PHE A 143 -18.14 -5.15 2.64
N VAL A 144 -17.07 -5.92 2.42
CA VAL A 144 -16.54 -6.15 1.07
C VAL A 144 -17.41 -7.21 0.36
N PRO A 145 -18.03 -6.89 -0.78
CA PRO A 145 -18.83 -7.83 -1.56
C PRO A 145 -18.02 -9.05 -2.02
N GLU A 146 -18.70 -10.18 -2.21
CA GLU A 146 -18.05 -11.45 -2.57
C GLU A 146 -17.38 -11.42 -3.96
N ASP A 147 -17.98 -10.75 -4.92
CA ASP A 147 -17.43 -10.51 -6.25
C ASP A 147 -16.13 -9.71 -6.17
N VAL A 148 -16.10 -8.65 -5.36
CA VAL A 148 -14.87 -7.85 -5.14
C VAL A 148 -13.77 -8.69 -4.47
N ARG A 149 -14.11 -9.55 -3.50
CA ARG A 149 -13.12 -10.46 -2.89
C ARG A 149 -12.54 -11.43 -3.92
N SER A 150 -13.40 -11.96 -4.80
CA SER A 150 -12.97 -12.85 -5.88
C SER A 150 -12.01 -12.14 -6.84
N ASP A 151 -12.32 -10.89 -7.24
CA ASP A 151 -11.47 -10.10 -8.13
C ASP A 151 -10.11 -9.82 -7.50
N VAL A 152 -10.07 -9.47 -6.20
CA VAL A 152 -8.81 -9.26 -5.48
C VAL A 152 -8.00 -10.56 -5.36
N ASP A 153 -8.66 -11.71 -5.12
CA ASP A 153 -7.97 -13.00 -5.05
C ASP A 153 -7.40 -13.41 -6.40
N ASP A 154 -8.08 -13.14 -7.49
CA ASP A 154 -7.58 -13.41 -8.84
C ASP A 154 -6.41 -12.49 -9.19
N MET A 155 -6.47 -11.21 -8.84
CA MET A 155 -5.35 -10.29 -8.99
C MET A 155 -4.13 -10.73 -8.16
N ARG A 156 -4.35 -11.19 -6.91
CA ARG A 156 -3.29 -11.74 -6.07
C ARG A 156 -2.59 -12.92 -6.76
N LYS A 157 -3.36 -13.87 -7.33
CA LYS A 157 -2.80 -15.01 -8.07
C LYS A 157 -1.99 -14.56 -9.29
N MET A 158 -2.43 -13.52 -9.99
CA MET A 158 -1.70 -12.97 -11.13
C MET A 158 -0.36 -12.36 -10.71
N ILE A 159 -0.32 -11.65 -9.58
CA ILE A 159 0.92 -11.10 -9.00
C ILE A 159 1.84 -12.26 -8.57
N GLU A 160 1.34 -13.25 -7.83
CA GLU A 160 2.10 -14.40 -7.34
C GLU A 160 2.71 -15.23 -8.49
N SER A 161 1.98 -15.37 -9.59
CA SER A 161 2.46 -16.08 -10.79
C SER A 161 3.38 -15.22 -11.68
N GLY A 162 3.47 -13.90 -11.43
CA GLY A 162 4.24 -12.95 -12.24
C GLY A 162 3.61 -12.65 -13.61
N THR A 163 2.33 -13.02 -13.82
CA THR A 163 1.60 -12.69 -15.05
C THR A 163 1.10 -11.26 -15.08
N TRP A 164 1.05 -10.60 -13.93
CA TRP A 164 0.76 -9.18 -13.76
C TRP A 164 1.70 -8.55 -12.73
N ASP A 165 2.06 -7.30 -12.95
CA ASP A 165 2.91 -6.53 -12.05
C ASP A 165 2.46 -5.08 -12.10
N VAL A 166 2.26 -4.47 -10.92
CA VAL A 166 1.72 -3.11 -10.80
C VAL A 166 2.59 -2.06 -11.48
N PHE A 167 3.91 -2.28 -11.54
CA PHE A 167 4.86 -1.38 -12.19
C PHE A 167 5.22 -1.80 -13.63
N THR A 168 4.29 -2.46 -14.32
CA THR A 168 4.38 -2.67 -15.77
C THR A 168 3.77 -1.49 -16.50
N GLY A 169 4.53 -0.92 -17.44
CA GLY A 169 4.12 0.27 -18.21
C GLY A 169 3.00 0.01 -19.24
N PRO A 170 2.44 1.08 -19.80
CA PRO A 170 2.94 2.45 -19.67
C PRO A 170 2.58 3.11 -18.35
N ILE A 171 3.56 3.76 -17.70
CA ILE A 171 3.34 4.52 -16.47
C ILE A 171 3.82 5.96 -16.70
N TYR A 172 3.00 6.91 -16.30
CA TYR A 172 3.28 8.34 -16.37
C TYR A 172 3.41 8.92 -14.96
N ASP A 173 4.26 9.92 -14.80
CA ASP A 173 4.29 10.73 -13.59
C ASP A 173 3.21 11.85 -13.63
N GLN A 174 3.12 12.62 -12.55
CA GLN A 174 2.15 13.72 -12.41
C GLN A 174 2.29 14.81 -13.48
N ASP A 175 3.48 14.95 -14.10
CA ASP A 175 3.76 15.93 -15.15
C ASP A 175 3.45 15.38 -16.55
N GLY A 176 2.94 14.15 -16.64
CA GLY A 176 2.64 13.45 -17.89
C GLY A 176 3.88 12.90 -18.61
N LYS A 177 5.01 12.81 -17.91
CA LYS A 177 6.23 12.20 -18.47
C LYS A 177 6.15 10.69 -18.35
N LEU A 178 6.42 10.00 -19.46
CA LEU A 178 6.52 8.54 -19.48
C LEU A 178 7.73 8.06 -18.67
N VAL A 179 7.50 7.32 -17.59
CA VAL A 179 8.53 6.79 -16.69
C VAL A 179 8.77 5.29 -16.86
N VAL A 180 7.75 4.53 -17.29
CA VAL A 180 7.89 3.13 -17.70
C VAL A 180 7.18 2.95 -19.03
N LYS A 181 7.89 2.42 -20.04
CA LYS A 181 7.32 2.23 -21.38
C LYS A 181 6.35 1.05 -21.42
N ASP A 182 5.50 1.07 -22.43
CA ASP A 182 4.52 0.02 -22.66
C ASP A 182 5.19 -1.37 -22.70
N GLY A 183 4.67 -2.30 -21.89
CA GLY A 183 5.17 -3.66 -21.73
C GLY A 183 6.50 -3.80 -21.00
N GLU A 184 7.18 -2.72 -20.63
CA GLU A 184 8.38 -2.79 -19.78
C GLU A 184 7.98 -2.88 -18.31
N LYS A 185 8.78 -3.58 -17.49
CA LYS A 185 8.65 -3.60 -16.02
C LYS A 185 9.70 -2.69 -15.42
N MET A 186 9.32 -1.98 -14.37
CA MET A 186 10.26 -1.21 -13.56
C MET A 186 11.25 -2.16 -12.86
N SER A 187 12.53 -1.82 -12.85
CA SER A 187 13.54 -2.60 -12.14
C SER A 187 13.46 -2.40 -10.62
N ASP A 188 13.95 -3.38 -9.85
CA ASP A 188 14.04 -3.25 -8.38
C ASP A 188 14.87 -2.02 -7.98
N GLY A 189 15.94 -1.70 -8.72
CA GLY A 189 16.77 -0.52 -8.50
C GLY A 189 16.01 0.79 -8.69
N ASP A 190 15.17 0.87 -9.72
CA ASP A 190 14.31 2.05 -9.94
C ASP A 190 13.23 2.15 -8.86
N MET A 191 12.65 1.04 -8.44
CA MET A 191 11.70 0.99 -7.33
C MET A 191 12.33 1.43 -5.99
N LEU A 192 13.58 1.04 -5.73
CA LEU A 192 14.31 1.40 -4.52
C LEU A 192 14.80 2.85 -4.50
N SER A 193 14.84 3.50 -5.66
CA SER A 193 15.23 4.91 -5.81
C SER A 193 14.09 5.83 -6.28
N MET A 194 12.85 5.37 -6.18
CA MET A 194 11.67 6.07 -6.67
C MET A 194 11.50 7.44 -6.01
N SER A 195 11.41 8.49 -6.83
CA SER A 195 11.34 9.89 -6.37
C SER A 195 10.31 10.72 -7.16
N PHE A 196 9.27 10.08 -7.69
CA PHE A 196 8.17 10.71 -8.41
C PHE A 196 6.84 10.14 -7.94
N LEU A 197 5.76 10.88 -8.14
CA LEU A 197 4.40 10.40 -7.97
C LEU A 197 3.81 10.08 -9.35
N VAL A 198 3.04 9.00 -9.43
CA VAL A 198 2.34 8.63 -10.67
C VAL A 198 1.15 9.56 -10.93
N ASP A 199 0.72 9.64 -12.18
CA ASP A 199 -0.53 10.29 -12.56
C ASP A 199 -1.71 9.73 -11.74
N GLY A 200 -2.65 10.61 -11.36
CA GLY A 200 -3.76 10.29 -10.45
C GLY A 200 -3.45 10.50 -8.96
N VAL A 201 -2.19 10.72 -8.56
CA VAL A 201 -1.85 11.20 -7.23
C VAL A 201 -1.96 12.72 -7.18
N ILE A 202 -2.70 13.25 -6.21
CA ILE A 202 -2.82 14.69 -5.94
C ILE A 202 -2.06 15.02 -4.66
N GLY A 203 -1.00 15.81 -4.79
CA GLY A 203 -0.07 16.20 -3.73
C GLY A 203 1.32 16.40 -4.30
N SER A 204 2.31 16.65 -3.44
CA SER A 204 3.71 16.79 -3.84
C SER A 204 4.63 16.11 -2.83
N ILE A 205 5.83 15.77 -3.27
CA ILE A 205 6.90 15.21 -2.42
C ILE A 205 7.81 16.29 -1.81
N ASN A 206 7.51 17.57 -2.05
CA ASN A 206 8.27 18.75 -1.57
C ASN A 206 7.49 19.48 -0.48
#